data_5a1f64def7373af355843dab2d5b4bc6
#
_entry.id   5a1f64def7373af355843dab2d5b4bc6
#
_cell.length_a   1.000
_cell.length_b   1.000
_cell.length_c   1.000
_cell.angle_alpha   90.00
_cell.angle_beta   90.00
_cell.angle_gamma   90.00
#
_symmetry.space_group_name_H-M   'P 1'
#
loop_
_entity.id
_entity.type
_entity.pdbx_description
1 polymer ?
#
loop_
_entity_poly.entity_id
_entity_poly.type
_entity_poly.pdbx_seq_one_letter_code
_entity_poly.pdbx_strand_id
1 'polypeptide(L)'
;ARGRRLLARERAGRSHLGYLAAYGSNAWSRNSLSHWLDRVVFSSPRPPAGDISPMPFDAGDFRTHQVELTQANFMPALQASGSIPFVLEAVHDIPGAPAGAYWDGGITDYHLHLRYLKGQSPVQPAGDGTASIVLYPHFQQAVVPGWLDKSLRWRHASTDALDHMLLLAPNPEWVRQLPNGKLPDRN
;
A
#
# COMPACT_ATOMS: atom_id res chain seq x y z
N ALA A 1 -10.39 -13.80 -5.05
CA ALA A 1 -9.28 -12.94 -4.65
C ALA A 1 -9.26 -12.90 -3.12
N ARG A 2 -8.15 -13.34 -2.51
CA ARG A 2 -7.99 -13.33 -1.07
C ARG A 2 -7.64 -11.91 -0.65
N GLY A 3 -8.46 -11.31 0.20
CA GLY A 3 -8.24 -9.96 0.67
C GLY A 3 -6.99 -9.85 1.52
N ARG A 4 -6.12 -8.91 1.16
CA ARG A 4 -5.01 -8.44 2.01
C ARG A 4 -5.27 -6.99 2.37
N ARG A 5 -4.90 -6.63 3.58
CA ARG A 5 -4.96 -5.25 4.05
C ARG A 5 -3.57 -4.80 4.47
N LEU A 6 -3.12 -3.70 3.90
CA LEU A 6 -1.90 -3.03 4.30
C LEU A 6 -2.26 -1.89 5.22
N LEU A 7 -1.57 -1.81 6.34
CA LEU A 7 -1.77 -0.77 7.33
C LEU A 7 -0.44 -0.10 7.65
N ALA A 8 -0.48 1.19 7.90
CA ALA A 8 0.61 1.92 8.51
C ALA A 8 0.44 1.87 10.03
N ARG A 9 1.48 1.49 10.75
CA ARG A 9 1.52 1.46 12.20
C ARG A 9 2.60 2.41 12.70
N GLU A 10 2.20 3.31 13.59
CA GLU A 10 3.13 4.18 14.27
C GLU A 10 3.99 3.38 15.28
N ARG A 11 5.29 3.58 15.26
CA ARG A 11 6.20 2.93 16.21
C ARG A 11 5.99 3.47 17.60
N ALA A 12 6.04 2.58 18.59
CA ALA A 12 5.90 2.93 19.99
C ALA A 12 6.85 4.07 20.40
N GLY A 13 6.32 5.03 21.16
CA GLY A 13 7.05 6.22 21.65
C GLY A 13 7.22 7.35 20.64
N ARG A 14 6.60 7.26 19.44
CA ARG A 14 6.63 8.32 18.43
C ARG A 14 5.24 8.88 18.22
N SER A 15 5.13 10.19 18.39
CA SER A 15 3.85 10.91 18.31
C SER A 15 3.56 11.42 16.90
N HIS A 16 2.30 11.81 16.64
CA HIS A 16 1.90 12.52 15.43
C HIS A 16 2.76 13.75 15.12
N LEU A 17 3.24 14.44 16.15
CA LEU A 17 4.17 15.57 15.99
C LEU A 17 5.51 15.12 15.42
N GLY A 18 6.01 13.96 15.85
CA GLY A 18 7.21 13.35 15.28
C GLY A 18 7.03 12.96 13.81
N TYR A 19 5.85 12.45 13.46
CA TYR A 19 5.49 12.14 12.07
C TYR A 19 5.47 13.40 11.20
N LEU A 20 4.81 14.47 11.66
CA LEU A 20 4.77 15.75 10.96
C LEU A 20 6.16 16.39 10.85
N ALA A 21 6.98 16.31 11.89
CA ALA A 21 8.36 16.81 11.87
C ALA A 21 9.24 16.04 10.89
N ALA A 22 9.11 14.72 10.86
CA ALA A 22 9.81 13.87 9.89
C ALA A 22 9.38 14.19 8.46
N TYR A 23 8.09 14.39 8.23
CA TYR A 23 7.54 14.81 6.94
C TYR A 23 8.06 16.21 6.53
N GLY A 24 8.02 17.17 7.44
CA GLY A 24 8.48 18.54 7.18
C GLY A 24 9.99 18.69 7.00
N SER A 25 10.80 17.80 7.60
CA SER A 25 12.26 17.92 7.57
C SER A 25 12.94 17.19 6.41
N ASN A 26 12.64 15.91 6.20
CA ASN A 26 13.30 15.08 5.19
C ASN A 26 12.46 13.86 4.76
N ALA A 27 11.23 13.76 5.17
CA ALA A 27 10.40 12.58 4.93
C ALA A 27 9.88 12.48 3.49
N TRP A 28 10.55 13.10 2.57
CA TRP A 28 10.26 13.06 1.14
C TRP A 28 10.54 11.70 0.50
N SER A 29 11.16 10.79 1.23
CA SER A 29 11.45 9.45 0.75
C SER A 29 10.78 8.40 1.61
N ARG A 30 10.45 7.25 1.00
CA ARG A 30 9.97 6.05 1.72
C ARG A 30 10.97 5.63 2.82
N ASN A 31 12.27 5.79 2.59
CA ASN A 31 13.31 5.50 3.56
C ASN A 31 13.18 6.33 4.85
N SER A 32 12.84 7.61 4.74
CA SER A 32 12.62 8.45 5.93
C SER A 32 11.36 8.03 6.69
N LEU A 33 10.26 7.73 6.00
CA LEU A 33 9.03 7.24 6.63
C LEU A 33 9.22 5.88 7.31
N SER A 34 10.09 5.01 6.78
CA SER A 34 10.35 3.69 7.36
C SER A 34 10.96 3.73 8.77
N HIS A 35 11.52 4.87 9.19
CA HIS A 35 11.99 5.08 10.56
C HIS A 35 10.85 5.33 11.55
N TRP A 36 9.69 5.76 11.07
CA TRP A 36 8.54 6.18 11.88
C TRP A 36 7.39 5.20 11.82
N LEU A 37 7.23 4.57 10.69
CA LEU A 37 6.11 3.69 10.39
C LEU A 37 6.59 2.26 10.10
N ASP A 38 5.82 1.30 10.57
CA ASP A 38 5.89 -0.08 10.13
C ASP A 38 4.74 -0.34 9.15
N ARG A 39 4.95 -1.25 8.22
CA ARG A 39 3.88 -1.81 7.40
C ARG A 39 3.34 -3.07 8.07
N VAL A 40 2.03 -3.19 8.18
CA VAL A 40 1.39 -4.41 8.68
C VAL A 40 0.43 -4.95 7.62
N VAL A 41 0.60 -6.21 7.25
CA VAL A 41 -0.17 -6.87 6.19
C VAL A 41 -0.99 -7.99 6.81
N PHE A 42 -2.29 -7.82 6.87
CA PHE A 42 -3.21 -8.88 7.29
C PHE A 42 -3.54 -9.76 6.09
N SER A 43 -3.28 -11.04 6.19
CA SER A 43 -3.43 -12.00 5.10
C SER A 43 -4.26 -13.20 5.54
N SER A 44 -5.20 -13.64 4.69
CA SER A 44 -5.90 -14.90 4.94
C SER A 44 -4.94 -16.07 4.89
N PRO A 45 -5.10 -17.07 5.77
CA PRO A 45 -4.31 -18.31 5.71
C PRO A 45 -4.56 -19.06 4.41
N ARG A 46 -3.60 -19.90 4.01
CA ARG A 46 -3.72 -20.77 2.83
C ARG A 46 -4.16 -22.17 3.25
N PRO A 47 -5.31 -22.67 2.79
CA PRO A 47 -5.63 -24.09 3.00
C PRO A 47 -4.61 -25.00 2.28
N PRO A 48 -4.30 -26.21 2.81
CA PRO A 48 -4.86 -26.81 4.01
C PRO A 48 -4.06 -26.55 5.28
N ALA A 49 -2.92 -25.88 5.23
CA ALA A 49 -1.90 -25.98 6.27
C ALA A 49 -1.86 -24.84 7.31
N GLY A 50 -2.76 -23.87 7.26
CA GLY A 50 -2.70 -22.76 8.21
C GLY A 50 -1.52 -21.78 8.01
N ASP A 51 -0.61 -22.07 7.08
CA ASP A 51 0.50 -21.18 6.77
C ASP A 51 0.05 -19.94 6.01
N ILE A 52 0.58 -18.80 6.41
CA ILE A 52 0.34 -17.55 5.69
C ILE A 52 1.12 -17.59 4.38
N SER A 53 0.41 -17.40 3.26
CA SER A 53 1.07 -17.34 1.95
C SER A 53 2.11 -16.22 1.90
N PRO A 54 3.29 -16.42 1.31
CA PRO A 54 4.27 -15.36 1.10
C PRO A 54 3.65 -14.13 0.43
N MET A 55 4.17 -12.97 0.75
CA MET A 55 3.73 -11.74 0.09
C MET A 55 4.14 -11.76 -1.39
N PRO A 56 3.24 -11.37 -2.32
CA PRO A 56 3.53 -11.36 -3.75
C PRO A 56 4.35 -10.13 -4.19
N PHE A 57 4.89 -9.38 -3.26
CA PHE A 57 5.67 -8.19 -3.50
C PHE A 57 6.86 -8.12 -2.54
N ASP A 58 7.87 -7.32 -2.90
CA ASP A 58 8.97 -7.01 -2.00
C ASP A 58 8.49 -6.03 -0.93
N ALA A 59 8.75 -6.37 0.33
CA ALA A 59 8.33 -5.62 1.50
C ALA A 59 9.52 -5.01 2.28
N GLY A 60 10.73 -5.02 1.69
CA GLY A 60 11.95 -4.61 2.37
C GLY A 60 12.13 -3.09 2.55
N ASP A 61 11.29 -2.28 1.91
CA ASP A 61 11.31 -0.82 2.01
C ASP A 61 10.76 -0.27 3.34
N PHE A 62 9.99 -1.06 4.06
CA PHE A 62 9.52 -0.81 5.43
C PHE A 62 9.78 -2.04 6.31
N ARG A 63 9.85 -1.84 7.64
CA ARG A 63 9.73 -2.96 8.56
C ARG A 63 8.31 -3.50 8.45
N THR A 64 8.18 -4.66 7.82
CA THR A 64 6.88 -5.23 7.47
C THR A 64 6.58 -6.43 8.36
N HIS A 65 5.38 -6.42 8.96
CA HIS A 65 4.83 -7.52 9.73
C HIS A 65 3.70 -8.17 8.93
N GLN A 66 3.77 -9.47 8.76
CA GLN A 66 2.66 -10.24 8.20
C GLN A 66 1.89 -10.91 9.32
N VAL A 67 0.58 -10.68 9.36
CA VAL A 67 -0.32 -11.15 10.41
C VAL A 67 -1.44 -11.96 9.78
N GLU A 68 -1.82 -13.06 10.42
CA GLU A 68 -2.97 -13.85 10.00
C GLU A 68 -4.26 -13.05 10.19
N LEU A 69 -5.08 -13.00 9.14
CA LEU A 69 -6.42 -12.42 9.21
C LEU A 69 -7.38 -13.42 9.85
N THR A 70 -7.89 -13.07 11.01
CA THR A 70 -8.81 -13.86 11.82
C THR A 70 -10.15 -13.15 11.99
N GLN A 71 -11.16 -13.83 12.52
CA GLN A 71 -12.43 -13.20 12.88
C GLN A 71 -12.25 -12.10 13.94
N ALA A 72 -11.31 -12.28 14.87
CA ALA A 72 -11.07 -11.33 15.96
C ALA A 72 -10.44 -10.00 15.47
N ASN A 73 -9.60 -10.05 14.45
CA ASN A 73 -8.90 -8.86 13.96
C ASN A 73 -9.47 -8.29 12.63
N PHE A 74 -10.44 -8.97 12.01
CA PHE A 74 -10.99 -8.54 10.72
C PHE A 74 -11.58 -7.12 10.78
N MET A 75 -12.49 -6.86 11.71
CA MET A 75 -13.15 -5.55 11.80
C MET A 75 -12.19 -4.44 12.24
N PRO A 76 -11.35 -4.60 13.27
CA PRO A 76 -10.33 -3.61 13.60
C PRO A 76 -9.35 -3.32 12.44
N ALA A 77 -8.90 -4.35 11.73
CA ALA A 77 -8.01 -4.17 10.57
C ALA A 77 -8.71 -3.44 9.41
N LEU A 78 -10.00 -3.76 9.17
CA LEU A 78 -10.79 -3.07 8.16
C LEU A 78 -11.01 -1.59 8.52
N GLN A 79 -11.33 -1.31 9.78
CA GLN A 79 -11.49 0.07 10.28
C GLN A 79 -10.17 0.85 10.15
N ALA A 80 -9.05 0.26 10.58
CA ALA A 80 -7.74 0.88 10.47
C ALA A 80 -7.37 1.20 9.01
N SER A 81 -7.74 0.32 8.07
CA SER A 81 -7.54 0.51 6.63
C SER A 81 -8.27 1.72 6.04
N GLY A 82 -9.22 2.29 6.76
CA GLY A 82 -9.92 3.53 6.38
C GLY A 82 -9.63 4.70 7.32
N SER A 83 -8.80 4.51 8.35
CA SER A 83 -8.47 5.55 9.33
C SER A 83 -7.43 6.52 8.78
N ILE A 84 -7.90 7.53 8.05
CA ILE A 84 -7.06 8.58 7.47
C ILE A 84 -6.59 9.52 8.59
N PRO A 85 -5.27 9.76 8.75
CA PRO A 85 -4.74 10.70 9.73
C PRO A 85 -5.38 12.09 9.62
N PHE A 86 -5.59 12.73 10.75
CA PHE A 86 -6.23 14.05 10.90
C PHE A 86 -7.74 14.11 10.58
N VAL A 87 -8.31 13.04 10.04
CA VAL A 87 -9.75 12.96 9.71
C VAL A 87 -10.45 11.97 10.63
N LEU A 88 -9.82 10.86 10.92
CA LEU A 88 -10.35 9.79 11.78
C LEU A 88 -9.35 9.47 12.90
N GLU A 89 -9.80 8.71 13.88
CA GLU A 89 -8.95 8.22 14.96
C GLU A 89 -8.19 6.96 14.54
N ALA A 90 -7.02 6.76 15.14
CA ALA A 90 -6.27 5.52 14.99
C ALA A 90 -7.01 4.34 15.62
N VAL A 91 -6.83 3.17 15.06
CA VAL A 91 -7.22 1.92 15.71
C VAL A 91 -6.04 1.40 16.52
N HIS A 92 -6.25 1.13 17.78
CA HIS A 92 -5.19 0.68 18.68
C HIS A 92 -5.23 -0.84 18.90
N ASP A 93 -4.03 -1.42 19.05
CA ASP A 93 -3.82 -2.77 19.59
C ASP A 93 -4.67 -3.86 18.93
N ILE A 94 -4.56 -3.96 17.58
CA ILE A 94 -5.30 -4.95 16.81
C ILE A 94 -4.87 -6.37 17.22
N PRO A 95 -5.80 -7.28 17.54
CA PRO A 95 -5.49 -8.63 17.99
C PRO A 95 -4.56 -9.41 17.06
N GLY A 96 -3.52 -10.01 17.62
CA GLY A 96 -2.52 -10.79 16.86
C GLY A 96 -1.47 -9.97 16.13
N ALA A 97 -1.55 -8.65 16.16
CA ALA A 97 -0.60 -7.74 15.57
C ALA A 97 0.26 -7.03 16.66
N PRO A 98 1.40 -6.44 16.32
CA PRO A 98 2.20 -5.67 17.26
C PRO A 98 1.40 -4.55 17.90
N ALA A 99 1.57 -4.30 19.21
CA ALA A 99 0.89 -3.21 19.92
C ALA A 99 1.21 -1.84 19.30
N GLY A 100 0.23 -0.94 19.25
CA GLY A 100 0.42 0.42 18.75
C GLY A 100 -0.80 1.00 18.04
N ALA A 101 -0.62 2.19 17.46
CA ALA A 101 -1.63 2.90 16.68
C ALA A 101 -1.55 2.52 15.20
N TYR A 102 -2.69 2.20 14.62
CA TYR A 102 -2.84 1.75 13.24
C TYR A 102 -3.62 2.75 12.41
N TRP A 103 -3.15 2.99 11.21
CA TRP A 103 -3.68 3.96 10.27
C TRP A 103 -3.87 3.35 8.88
N ASP A 104 -4.58 4.07 8.02
CA ASP A 104 -4.75 3.73 6.61
C ASP A 104 -3.40 3.46 5.94
N GLY A 105 -3.29 2.31 5.30
CA GLY A 105 -2.09 1.89 4.56
C GLY A 105 -1.73 2.80 3.39
N GLY A 106 -2.66 3.62 2.92
CA GLY A 106 -2.39 4.64 1.90
C GLY A 106 -1.33 5.66 2.29
N ILE A 107 -0.98 5.79 3.57
CA ILE A 107 0.14 6.64 4.00
C ILE A 107 1.45 6.15 3.37
N THR A 108 1.67 4.85 3.37
CA THR A 108 2.89 4.20 2.84
C THR A 108 2.71 3.69 1.42
N ASP A 109 1.51 3.23 1.07
CA ASP A 109 1.23 2.48 -0.16
C ASP A 109 -0.10 2.93 -0.79
N TYR A 110 -0.21 4.22 -1.13
CA TYR A 110 -1.47 4.84 -1.55
C TYR A 110 -2.08 4.19 -2.80
N HIS A 111 -1.28 4.02 -3.86
CA HIS A 111 -1.68 3.29 -5.07
C HIS A 111 -0.92 1.97 -5.21
N LEU A 112 -0.53 1.34 -4.10
CA LEU A 112 0.17 0.06 -4.10
C LEU A 112 1.39 0.06 -5.03
N HIS A 113 2.20 1.13 -4.91
CA HIS A 113 3.49 1.26 -5.60
C HIS A 113 4.50 0.29 -4.97
N LEU A 114 4.37 -0.98 -5.31
CA LEU A 114 5.08 -2.11 -4.73
C LEU A 114 5.84 -2.86 -5.81
N ARG A 115 7.01 -3.39 -5.48
CA ARG A 115 7.74 -4.31 -6.36
C ARG A 115 7.08 -5.68 -6.29
N TYR A 116 6.27 -5.98 -7.28
CA TYR A 116 5.63 -7.28 -7.44
C TYR A 116 6.61 -8.30 -8.00
N LEU A 117 6.26 -9.60 -7.91
CA LEU A 117 7.02 -10.73 -8.48
C LEU A 117 8.49 -10.73 -8.01
N LYS A 118 8.67 -10.66 -6.69
CA LYS A 118 9.99 -10.69 -6.05
C LYS A 118 10.85 -11.83 -6.59
N GLY A 119 12.09 -11.51 -6.97
CA GLY A 119 13.06 -12.48 -7.48
C GLY A 119 12.93 -12.82 -8.97
N GLN A 120 11.95 -12.25 -9.67
CA GLN A 120 11.86 -12.36 -11.12
C GLN A 120 12.50 -11.13 -11.78
N SER A 121 13.38 -11.37 -12.75
CA SER A 121 13.91 -10.30 -13.59
C SER A 121 12.92 -9.97 -14.69
N PRO A 122 12.64 -8.69 -14.98
CA PRO A 122 11.79 -8.30 -16.10
C PRO A 122 12.37 -8.73 -17.45
N VAL A 123 13.66 -9.02 -17.51
CA VAL A 123 14.41 -9.35 -18.74
C VAL A 123 14.58 -10.84 -18.94
N GLN A 124 14.42 -11.67 -17.92
CA GLN A 124 14.53 -13.12 -18.04
C GLN A 124 13.16 -13.76 -17.89
N PRO A 125 12.62 -14.38 -18.94
CA PRO A 125 11.45 -15.23 -18.79
C PRO A 125 11.75 -16.33 -17.78
N ALA A 126 10.75 -16.72 -17.00
CA ALA A 126 10.80 -17.94 -16.23
C ALA A 126 11.25 -19.07 -17.17
N GLY A 127 11.93 -20.11 -16.66
CA GLY A 127 12.60 -21.13 -17.48
C GLY A 127 11.75 -21.84 -18.54
N ASP A 128 10.45 -21.58 -18.58
CA ASP A 128 9.47 -22.02 -19.60
C ASP A 128 9.21 -20.95 -20.68
N GLY A 129 9.89 -19.80 -20.66
CA GLY A 129 9.69 -18.70 -21.61
C GLY A 129 8.50 -17.80 -21.31
N THR A 130 7.77 -17.99 -20.19
CA THR A 130 6.64 -17.16 -19.81
C THR A 130 7.07 -15.96 -18.99
N ALA A 131 6.65 -14.74 -19.36
CA ALA A 131 6.81 -13.54 -18.57
C ALA A 131 5.59 -13.36 -17.67
N SER A 132 5.82 -13.08 -16.39
CA SER A 132 4.74 -12.77 -15.45
C SER A 132 4.48 -11.27 -15.44
N ILE A 133 3.22 -10.88 -15.62
CA ILE A 133 2.77 -9.48 -15.62
C ILE A 133 1.68 -9.31 -14.58
N VAL A 134 1.77 -8.21 -13.83
CA VAL A 134 0.73 -7.76 -12.91
C VAL A 134 -0.21 -6.83 -13.65
N LEU A 135 -1.45 -7.26 -13.89
CA LEU A 135 -2.48 -6.40 -14.44
C LEU A 135 -3.05 -5.51 -13.33
N TYR A 136 -2.94 -4.19 -13.50
CA TYR A 136 -3.37 -3.21 -12.52
C TYR A 136 -4.40 -2.22 -13.08
N PRO A 137 -5.71 -2.54 -12.99
CA PRO A 137 -6.77 -1.58 -13.31
C PRO A 137 -6.76 -0.44 -12.31
N HIS A 138 -6.70 0.80 -12.80
CA HIS A 138 -6.58 1.99 -11.97
C HIS A 138 -7.41 3.15 -12.54
N PHE A 139 -7.83 4.07 -11.71
CA PHE A 139 -8.67 5.20 -12.10
C PHE A 139 -7.89 6.35 -12.77
N GLN A 140 -6.57 6.35 -12.69
CA GLN A 140 -5.70 7.38 -13.29
C GLN A 140 -4.43 6.78 -13.89
N GLN A 141 -3.76 7.54 -14.77
CA GLN A 141 -2.59 7.09 -15.52
C GLN A 141 -1.27 7.13 -14.72
N ALA A 142 -1.28 7.57 -13.48
CA ALA A 142 -0.09 7.64 -12.63
C ALA A 142 -0.29 6.86 -11.34
N VAL A 143 0.76 6.19 -10.89
CA VAL A 143 0.80 5.48 -9.60
C VAL A 143 1.46 6.40 -8.57
N VAL A 144 0.67 6.88 -7.62
CA VAL A 144 1.15 7.77 -6.55
C VAL A 144 1.68 6.89 -5.41
N PRO A 145 2.95 7.02 -5.00
CA PRO A 145 3.57 6.11 -4.04
C PRO A 145 2.91 6.15 -2.65
N GLY A 146 2.74 7.33 -2.07
CA GLY A 146 2.14 7.51 -0.75
C GLY A 146 1.11 8.63 -0.75
N TRP A 147 0.21 8.62 0.22
CA TRP A 147 -0.83 9.65 0.33
C TRP A 147 -0.26 11.07 0.39
N LEU A 148 0.87 11.25 1.07
CA LEU A 148 1.56 12.53 1.18
C LEU A 148 2.22 12.98 -0.14
N ASP A 149 2.42 12.08 -1.08
CA ASP A 149 2.99 12.37 -2.40
C ASP A 149 1.97 12.92 -3.40
N LYS A 150 0.69 12.98 -3.06
CA LYS A 150 -0.39 13.39 -3.98
C LYS A 150 -0.16 14.74 -4.65
N SER A 151 0.36 15.70 -3.92
CA SER A 151 0.66 17.05 -4.43
C SER A 151 2.02 17.15 -5.14
N LEU A 152 2.86 16.12 -5.02
CA LEU A 152 4.25 16.13 -5.45
C LEU A 152 4.39 15.36 -6.79
N ARG A 153 3.89 15.95 -7.87
CA ARG A 153 3.79 15.28 -9.18
C ARG A 153 5.11 14.74 -9.71
N TRP A 154 6.23 15.34 -9.37
CA TRP A 154 7.56 14.85 -9.76
C TRP A 154 7.92 13.50 -9.12
N ARG A 155 7.18 13.06 -8.09
CA ARG A 155 7.35 11.76 -7.43
C ARG A 155 6.47 10.67 -8.02
N HIS A 156 5.63 11.00 -8.99
CA HIS A 156 4.73 10.05 -9.66
C HIS A 156 5.38 9.36 -10.87
N ALA A 157 6.67 9.56 -11.08
CA ALA A 157 7.40 8.88 -12.16
C ALA A 157 7.41 7.36 -11.94
N SER A 158 7.43 6.63 -13.05
CA SER A 158 7.64 5.18 -13.00
C SER A 158 8.99 4.86 -12.39
N THR A 159 9.06 3.77 -11.63
CA THR A 159 10.30 3.26 -11.05
C THR A 159 10.39 1.77 -11.35
N ASP A 160 11.55 1.17 -11.13
CA ASP A 160 11.80 -0.28 -11.30
C ASP A 160 10.83 -1.16 -10.49
N ALA A 161 10.16 -0.59 -9.47
CA ALA A 161 9.12 -1.31 -8.74
C ALA A 161 7.90 -1.66 -9.61
N LEU A 162 7.69 -0.93 -10.70
CA LEU A 162 6.54 -1.08 -11.61
C LEU A 162 6.89 -1.84 -12.90
N ASP A 163 8.10 -2.38 -13.05
CA ASP A 163 8.58 -3.02 -14.29
C ASP A 163 7.71 -4.20 -14.75
N HIS A 164 7.07 -4.89 -13.82
CA HIS A 164 6.15 -6.00 -14.13
C HIS A 164 4.67 -5.60 -14.16
N MET A 165 4.38 -4.29 -14.10
CA MET A 165 3.00 -3.81 -14.01
C MET A 165 2.49 -3.31 -15.35
N LEU A 166 1.34 -3.83 -15.78
CA LEU A 166 0.54 -3.26 -16.86
C LEU A 166 -0.60 -2.45 -16.24
N LEU A 167 -0.47 -1.12 -16.29
CA LEU A 167 -1.47 -0.19 -15.78
C LEU A 167 -2.57 0.02 -16.82
N LEU A 168 -3.80 -0.30 -16.46
CA LEU A 168 -4.99 0.02 -17.26
C LEU A 168 -5.74 1.19 -16.62
N ALA A 169 -5.80 2.32 -17.32
CA ALA A 169 -6.50 3.50 -16.85
C ALA A 169 -7.49 4.00 -17.90
N PRO A 170 -8.58 4.69 -17.51
CA PRO A 170 -9.53 5.29 -18.43
C PRO A 170 -8.85 6.29 -19.37
N ASN A 171 -9.25 6.26 -20.64
CA ASN A 171 -8.79 7.23 -21.60
C ASN A 171 -9.26 8.64 -21.20
N PRO A 172 -8.38 9.65 -21.09
CA PRO A 172 -8.77 11.02 -20.73
C PRO A 172 -9.82 11.65 -21.65
N GLU A 173 -9.79 11.32 -22.95
CA GLU A 173 -10.80 11.81 -23.91
C GLU A 173 -12.18 11.22 -23.65
N TRP A 174 -12.23 9.93 -23.31
CA TRP A 174 -13.47 9.29 -22.88
C TRP A 174 -13.98 9.87 -21.54
N VAL A 175 -13.09 10.10 -20.58
CA VAL A 175 -13.47 10.70 -19.27
C VAL A 175 -14.11 12.08 -19.46
N ARG A 176 -13.60 12.90 -20.38
CA ARG A 176 -14.19 14.22 -20.69
C ARG A 176 -15.63 14.15 -21.22
N GLN A 177 -16.05 13.00 -21.74
CA GLN A 177 -17.43 12.80 -22.23
C GLN A 177 -18.39 12.35 -21.12
N LEU A 178 -17.90 12.01 -19.96
CA LEU A 178 -18.72 11.63 -18.81
C LEU A 178 -19.42 12.86 -18.20
N PRO A 179 -20.50 12.69 -17.44
CA PRO A 179 -21.13 13.76 -16.69
C PRO A 179 -20.07 14.50 -15.84
N ASN A 180 -20.08 15.83 -15.91
CA ASN A 180 -19.08 16.70 -15.26
C ASN A 180 -17.63 16.54 -15.75
N GLY A 181 -17.37 15.81 -16.84
CA GLY A 181 -16.03 15.60 -17.40
C GLY A 181 -15.07 14.85 -16.49
N LYS A 182 -15.56 14.09 -15.51
CA LYS A 182 -14.75 13.35 -14.56
C LYS A 182 -15.34 11.98 -14.23
N LEU A 183 -14.50 11.09 -13.72
CA LEU A 183 -14.95 9.83 -13.15
C LEU A 183 -15.85 10.10 -11.91
N PRO A 184 -16.84 9.25 -11.64
CA PRO A 184 -17.63 9.35 -10.41
C PRO A 184 -16.71 9.32 -9.18
N ASP A 185 -16.94 10.24 -8.28
CA ASP A 185 -16.29 10.32 -6.98
C ASP A 185 -17.34 10.44 -5.86
N ARG A 186 -16.90 10.61 -4.63
CA ARG A 186 -17.81 10.66 -3.46
C ARG A 186 -18.54 12.01 -3.30
N ASN A 187 -18.29 12.98 -4.16
CA ASN A 187 -18.91 14.31 -4.09
C ASN A 187 -19.95 14.48 -5.19
#